data_4a2b82d27f0bb267bfeb474ae95f5987
#
_entry.id   4a2b82d27f0bb267bfeb474ae95f5987
#
_cell.length_a   1.000
_cell.length_b   1.000
_cell.length_c   1.000
_cell.angle_alpha   90.00
_cell.angle_beta   90.00
_cell.angle_gamma   90.00
#
_symmetry.space_group_name_H-M   'P 1'
#
loop_
_entity.id
_entity.type
_entity.pdbx_description
1 polymer ?
#
loop_
_entity_poly.entity_id
_entity_poly.type
_entity_poly.pdbx_seq_one_letter_code
_entity_poly.pdbx_strand_id
1 'polypeptide(L)'
;MKSDNAKKGNARAPHRSLFYAMGYTDEELERPLIGVCCAKNEIIPGHIELDRISDAVKAGIRMAGGTPIEFPAIGVCDGIAMGHEGMKYSLVTRELIADSIECVAKAHQFDALVLIPNCDKIVPGMLMAAARLNLPTVFVSGGPMMPGHLPYTDKTNPYSGKNLSLSDMFEAVGTLAAGKISEAQLKELEYAACPGCGSCSGMFTANSMNCLTEVLGLGLPGNGTIPAISGRRIALAKHAGMQVMEMLEKGITARQMMTLDGFKNALAADMALGCSSNTILHVPAIAHEAGISLDLHVINEISSNTPNLCHLAPAGHTFMNELDDAGGVQAVLAELAKKNLIKTDIMTVTGKTIAENIKYAKNRNPEILRPIENPYSPTGGIAILFGNLAPNGTVVKRSACAKELMKHSGPARVFDDEKDAMEAVQSRKIKAGDVVVIRYEGPKGGPGMREMLAVTAALAGQGLDKDVALITDGRFSGATRGASLGHCSPEAAVGGPIALVKEGDIITLDIDNYKIKLEVSDEELEKRRAEWKAPQPKVSSGYLARYARFVSSADKGAILQ
;
A
#
# COMPACT_ATOMS: atom_id res chain seq x y z
N MET A 1 -8.23 -19.64 28.05
CA MET A 1 -7.89 -18.33 27.45
C MET A 1 -6.42 -18.03 27.68
N LYS A 2 -5.72 -17.39 26.73
CA LYS A 2 -4.31 -16.97 26.94
C LYS A 2 -4.20 -15.97 28.08
N SER A 3 -5.18 -15.04 28.17
CA SER A 3 -5.26 -14.02 29.23
C SER A 3 -5.35 -14.59 30.65
N ASP A 4 -5.73 -15.85 30.82
CA ASP A 4 -5.74 -16.50 32.13
C ASP A 4 -4.34 -16.52 32.78
N ASN A 5 -3.28 -16.53 31.96
CA ASN A 5 -1.90 -16.42 32.44
C ASN A 5 -1.61 -15.09 33.17
N ALA A 6 -2.38 -14.04 32.90
CA ALA A 6 -2.23 -12.72 33.54
C ALA A 6 -3.26 -12.46 34.67
N LYS A 7 -4.35 -13.22 34.74
CA LYS A 7 -5.48 -12.86 35.62
C LYS A 7 -6.02 -13.96 36.52
N LYS A 8 -5.76 -15.26 36.27
CA LYS A 8 -6.32 -16.37 37.07
C LYS A 8 -5.37 -16.94 38.12
N GLY A 9 -5.95 -17.32 39.27
CA GLY A 9 -5.26 -17.96 40.38
C GLY A 9 -4.58 -16.99 41.35
N ASN A 10 -4.23 -17.49 42.55
CA ASN A 10 -3.67 -16.66 43.62
C ASN A 10 -2.33 -16.03 43.28
N ALA A 11 -1.49 -16.72 42.53
CA ALA A 11 -0.20 -16.20 42.05
C ALA A 11 -0.33 -14.96 41.10
N ARG A 12 -1.54 -14.69 40.63
CA ARG A 12 -1.86 -13.53 39.76
C ARG A 12 -2.54 -12.37 40.53
N ALA A 13 -2.65 -12.46 41.83
CA ALA A 13 -3.15 -11.33 42.65
C ALA A 13 -2.39 -10.01 42.40
N PRO A 14 -1.04 -9.98 42.34
CA PRO A 14 -0.31 -8.75 41.98
C PRO A 14 -0.68 -8.19 40.62
N HIS A 15 -0.94 -9.04 39.61
CA HIS A 15 -1.34 -8.63 38.27
C HIS A 15 -2.75 -8.01 38.29
N ARG A 16 -3.72 -8.65 38.99
CA ARG A 16 -5.08 -8.12 39.13
C ARG A 16 -5.09 -6.77 39.84
N SER A 17 -4.20 -6.59 40.84
CA SER A 17 -4.05 -5.30 41.51
C SER A 17 -3.73 -4.15 40.55
N LEU A 18 -2.94 -4.43 39.48
CA LEU A 18 -2.66 -3.46 38.42
C LEU A 18 -3.86 -3.22 37.51
N PHE A 19 -4.64 -4.26 37.20
CA PHE A 19 -5.90 -4.07 36.46
C PHE A 19 -6.90 -3.25 37.24
N TYR A 20 -7.05 -3.47 38.57
CA TYR A 20 -7.91 -2.66 39.42
C TYR A 20 -7.44 -1.21 39.50
N ALA A 21 -6.13 -0.96 39.51
CA ALA A 21 -5.57 0.40 39.48
C ALA A 21 -5.93 1.15 38.18
N MET A 22 -6.21 0.43 37.09
CA MET A 22 -6.71 0.97 35.81
C MET A 22 -8.25 1.06 35.75
N GLY A 23 -8.94 0.63 36.82
CA GLY A 23 -10.41 0.71 36.91
C GLY A 23 -11.16 -0.50 36.33
N TYR A 24 -10.49 -1.61 36.03
CA TYR A 24 -11.18 -2.86 35.61
C TYR A 24 -11.89 -3.49 36.83
N THR A 25 -13.04 -4.13 36.56
CA THR A 25 -13.82 -4.85 37.59
C THR A 25 -13.55 -6.36 37.53
N ASP A 26 -14.02 -7.08 38.56
CA ASP A 26 -13.93 -8.53 38.61
C ASP A 26 -14.62 -9.18 37.41
N GLU A 27 -15.82 -8.68 37.05
CA GLU A 27 -16.60 -9.19 35.94
C GLU A 27 -15.89 -8.99 34.59
N GLU A 28 -15.15 -7.88 34.42
CA GLU A 28 -14.35 -7.63 33.23
C GLU A 28 -13.13 -8.57 33.17
N LEU A 29 -12.52 -8.89 34.31
CA LEU A 29 -11.38 -9.82 34.38
C LEU A 29 -11.79 -11.29 34.20
N GLU A 30 -13.05 -11.65 34.37
CA GLU A 30 -13.55 -12.99 34.03
C GLU A 30 -13.66 -13.20 32.52
N ARG A 31 -13.80 -12.13 31.75
CA ARG A 31 -13.99 -12.15 30.29
C ARG A 31 -12.67 -12.29 29.54
N PRO A 32 -12.70 -12.68 28.24
CA PRO A 32 -11.52 -12.62 27.39
C PRO A 32 -10.97 -11.20 27.25
N LEU A 33 -9.65 -11.05 27.27
CA LEU A 33 -8.98 -9.77 27.06
C LEU A 33 -8.68 -9.60 25.57
N ILE A 34 -9.30 -8.59 24.96
CA ILE A 34 -9.17 -8.30 23.53
C ILE A 34 -8.30 -7.07 23.33
N GLY A 35 -7.13 -7.26 22.71
CA GLY A 35 -6.26 -6.15 22.37
C GLY A 35 -6.86 -5.33 21.22
N VAL A 36 -7.03 -4.02 21.41
CA VAL A 36 -7.45 -3.08 20.38
C VAL A 36 -6.28 -2.18 20.04
N CYS A 37 -5.58 -2.49 18.94
CA CYS A 37 -4.45 -1.68 18.49
C CYS A 37 -4.95 -0.55 17.58
N CYS A 38 -4.88 0.68 18.05
CA CYS A 38 -5.34 1.86 17.33
C CYS A 38 -4.18 2.77 16.95
N ALA A 39 -4.06 3.09 15.65
CA ALA A 39 -3.02 3.98 15.13
C ALA A 39 -3.44 5.47 15.13
N LYS A 40 -4.36 5.88 16.01
CA LYS A 40 -4.81 7.28 16.16
C LYS A 40 -3.61 8.20 16.41
N ASN A 41 -3.54 9.27 15.65
CA ASN A 41 -2.59 10.37 15.84
C ASN A 41 -3.11 11.64 15.14
N GLU A 42 -2.43 12.76 15.36
CA GLU A 42 -2.79 14.06 14.79
C GLU A 42 -1.87 14.48 13.62
N ILE A 43 -1.05 13.54 13.12
CA ILE A 43 -0.07 13.77 12.05
C ILE A 43 -0.66 13.37 10.70
N ILE A 44 -1.50 12.32 10.67
CA ILE A 44 -1.99 11.69 9.45
C ILE A 44 -3.49 12.00 9.30
N PRO A 45 -3.95 12.67 8.23
CA PRO A 45 -5.37 12.95 8.03
C PRO A 45 -6.28 11.72 8.14
N GLY A 46 -5.81 10.56 7.68
CA GLY A 46 -6.52 9.29 7.80
C GLY A 46 -6.63 8.74 9.23
N HIS A 47 -5.92 9.32 10.19
CA HIS A 47 -5.81 8.80 11.56
C HIS A 47 -6.44 9.71 12.63
N ILE A 48 -6.80 10.95 12.30
CA ILE A 48 -7.29 11.94 13.27
C ILE A 48 -8.60 11.56 13.96
N GLU A 49 -9.41 10.68 13.34
CA GLU A 49 -10.72 10.22 13.83
C GLU A 49 -10.73 8.72 14.19
N LEU A 50 -9.58 8.05 14.28
CA LEU A 50 -9.52 6.61 14.58
C LEU A 50 -9.92 6.29 16.02
N ASP A 51 -9.88 7.24 16.94
CA ASP A 51 -10.43 7.12 18.29
C ASP A 51 -11.93 6.82 18.26
N ARG A 52 -12.72 7.46 17.37
CA ARG A 52 -14.14 7.17 17.18
C ARG A 52 -14.38 5.74 16.67
N ILE A 53 -13.49 5.25 15.80
CA ILE A 53 -13.52 3.86 15.32
C ILE A 53 -13.18 2.92 16.49
N SER A 54 -12.14 3.23 17.27
CA SER A 54 -11.74 2.44 18.43
C SER A 54 -12.86 2.36 19.47
N ASP A 55 -13.53 3.46 19.78
CA ASP A 55 -14.66 3.47 20.72
C ASP A 55 -15.82 2.60 20.22
N ALA A 56 -16.12 2.64 18.93
CA ALA A 56 -17.13 1.79 18.33
C ALA A 56 -16.75 0.30 18.39
N VAL A 57 -15.49 -0.06 18.12
CA VAL A 57 -14.95 -1.42 18.26
C VAL A 57 -15.08 -1.88 19.72
N LYS A 58 -14.63 -1.08 20.67
CA LYS A 58 -14.71 -1.39 22.13
C LYS A 58 -16.15 -1.60 22.58
N ALA A 59 -17.08 -0.80 22.06
CA ALA A 59 -18.51 -1.01 22.33
C ALA A 59 -18.97 -2.38 21.80
N GLY A 60 -18.60 -2.75 20.57
CA GLY A 60 -18.94 -4.06 19.99
C GLY A 60 -18.36 -5.24 20.79
N ILE A 61 -17.10 -5.14 21.24
CA ILE A 61 -16.45 -6.16 22.08
C ILE A 61 -17.21 -6.33 23.39
N ARG A 62 -17.57 -5.22 24.07
CA ARG A 62 -18.34 -5.28 25.33
C ARG A 62 -19.73 -5.88 25.14
N MET A 63 -20.42 -5.53 24.05
CA MET A 63 -21.72 -6.10 23.70
C MET A 63 -21.66 -7.63 23.51
N ALA A 64 -20.55 -8.13 23.00
CA ALA A 64 -20.32 -9.56 22.79
C ALA A 64 -19.64 -10.27 23.97
N GLY A 65 -19.50 -9.61 25.13
CA GLY A 65 -19.00 -10.22 26.37
C GLY A 65 -17.48 -10.28 26.51
N GLY A 66 -16.73 -9.49 25.74
CA GLY A 66 -15.27 -9.34 25.88
C GLY A 66 -14.86 -8.10 26.67
N THR A 67 -13.62 -8.05 27.11
CA THR A 67 -13.00 -6.87 27.75
C THR A 67 -11.95 -6.29 26.81
N PRO A 68 -12.21 -5.12 26.19
CA PRO A 68 -11.26 -4.47 25.29
C PRO A 68 -10.17 -3.75 26.06
N ILE A 69 -8.93 -3.90 25.60
CA ILE A 69 -7.77 -3.15 26.11
C ILE A 69 -7.10 -2.46 24.91
N GLU A 70 -7.18 -1.13 24.89
CA GLU A 70 -6.60 -0.33 23.81
C GLU A 70 -5.12 -0.07 24.05
N PHE A 71 -4.33 -0.13 22.95
CA PHE A 71 -2.93 0.29 22.92
C PHE A 71 -2.60 0.91 21.57
N PRO A 72 -1.61 1.84 21.50
CA PRO A 72 -1.32 2.58 20.28
C PRO A 72 -0.42 1.81 19.31
N ALA A 73 -0.52 2.16 18.02
CA ALA A 73 0.52 1.95 17.03
C ALA A 73 1.01 3.30 16.49
N ILE A 74 2.28 3.36 16.10
CA ILE A 74 2.85 4.54 15.43
C ILE A 74 2.39 4.64 13.97
N GLY A 75 2.61 5.81 13.36
CA GLY A 75 2.38 6.01 11.93
C GLY A 75 3.15 7.20 11.39
N VAL A 76 3.49 7.14 10.11
CA VAL A 76 4.07 8.23 9.32
C VAL A 76 3.13 8.51 8.16
N CYS A 77 2.90 9.78 7.85
CA CYS A 77 2.14 10.20 6.68
C CYS A 77 3.07 10.27 5.47
N ASP A 78 2.88 9.38 4.50
CA ASP A 78 3.69 9.36 3.27
C ASP A 78 3.55 10.67 2.50
N GLY A 79 2.35 11.24 2.42
CA GLY A 79 2.11 12.50 1.72
C GLY A 79 2.86 13.68 2.32
N ILE A 80 2.90 13.79 3.66
CA ILE A 80 3.65 14.86 4.35
C ILE A 80 5.16 14.62 4.28
N ALA A 81 5.59 13.36 4.31
CA ALA A 81 6.99 12.98 4.24
C ALA A 81 7.58 13.03 2.81
N MET A 82 6.73 13.14 1.77
CA MET A 82 7.12 13.10 0.36
C MET A 82 8.05 14.26 0.00
N GLY A 83 9.11 13.95 -0.80
CA GLY A 83 10.02 14.96 -1.35
C GLY A 83 11.09 15.49 -0.38
N HIS A 84 11.21 14.94 0.82
CA HIS A 84 12.28 15.27 1.77
C HIS A 84 12.80 14.06 2.54
N GLU A 85 13.81 14.23 3.39
CA GLU A 85 14.48 13.12 4.12
C GLU A 85 13.53 12.29 5.01
N GLY A 86 12.41 12.85 5.44
CA GLY A 86 11.38 12.16 6.21
C GLY A 86 10.80 10.94 5.50
N MET A 87 10.81 10.92 4.16
CA MET A 87 10.24 9.81 3.38
C MET A 87 11.00 8.49 3.57
N LYS A 88 12.28 8.54 3.95
CA LYS A 88 13.07 7.35 4.33
C LYS A 88 12.53 6.63 5.56
N TYR A 89 11.79 7.34 6.42
CA TYR A 89 11.21 6.77 7.64
C TYR A 89 9.84 6.13 7.43
N SER A 90 9.21 6.29 6.27
CA SER A 90 7.89 5.71 6.01
C SER A 90 7.93 4.18 6.00
N LEU A 91 8.62 3.55 5.05
CA LEU A 91 8.62 2.09 4.90
C LEU A 91 9.15 1.37 6.15
N VAL A 92 10.17 1.91 6.79
CA VAL A 92 10.79 1.28 7.96
C VAL A 92 9.85 1.17 9.15
N THR A 93 8.80 2.03 9.24
CA THR A 93 7.78 1.94 10.29
C THR A 93 6.90 0.71 10.13
N ARG A 94 6.78 0.10 8.94
CA ARG A 94 6.07 -1.15 8.73
C ARG A 94 6.60 -2.25 9.67
N GLU A 95 7.93 -2.37 9.74
CA GLU A 95 8.60 -3.35 10.60
C GLU A 95 8.41 -3.01 12.09
N LEU A 96 8.61 -1.74 12.47
CA LEU A 96 8.43 -1.28 13.86
C LEU A 96 6.98 -1.50 14.35
N ILE A 97 6.00 -1.29 13.49
CA ILE A 97 4.59 -1.54 13.80
C ILE A 97 4.37 -3.02 14.08
N ALA A 98 4.86 -3.89 13.19
CA ALA A 98 4.74 -5.34 13.35
C ALA A 98 5.40 -5.80 14.65
N ASP A 99 6.63 -5.38 14.91
CA ASP A 99 7.41 -5.74 16.10
C ASP A 99 6.77 -5.24 17.38
N SER A 100 6.31 -3.98 17.41
CA SER A 100 5.71 -3.39 18.61
C SER A 100 4.39 -4.08 19.00
N ILE A 101 3.54 -4.38 18.01
CA ILE A 101 2.27 -5.09 18.24
C ILE A 101 2.54 -6.51 18.73
N GLU A 102 3.51 -7.20 18.13
CA GLU A 102 3.91 -8.54 18.59
C GLU A 102 4.36 -8.52 20.05
N CYS A 103 5.25 -7.58 20.41
CA CYS A 103 5.76 -7.45 21.77
C CYS A 103 4.63 -7.19 22.76
N VAL A 104 3.74 -6.24 22.49
CA VAL A 104 2.62 -5.89 23.38
C VAL A 104 1.65 -7.05 23.51
N ALA A 105 1.24 -7.66 22.41
CA ALA A 105 0.24 -8.72 22.43
C ALA A 105 0.74 -9.99 23.15
N LYS A 106 2.00 -10.36 22.95
CA LYS A 106 2.63 -11.51 23.66
C LYS A 106 2.85 -11.22 25.14
N ALA A 107 3.34 -10.02 25.48
CA ALA A 107 3.60 -9.65 26.87
C ALA A 107 2.31 -9.61 27.71
N HIS A 108 1.21 -9.10 27.17
CA HIS A 108 -0.07 -8.94 27.87
C HIS A 108 -1.05 -10.10 27.65
N GLN A 109 -0.65 -11.11 26.86
CA GLN A 109 -1.40 -12.37 26.69
C GLN A 109 -2.83 -12.16 26.20
N PHE A 110 -3.05 -11.29 25.20
CA PHE A 110 -4.37 -11.09 24.62
C PHE A 110 -4.90 -12.37 23.97
N ASP A 111 -6.22 -12.57 24.10
CA ASP A 111 -6.93 -13.73 23.52
C ASP A 111 -7.22 -13.55 22.04
N ALA A 112 -7.49 -12.30 21.64
CA ALA A 112 -7.76 -11.89 20.26
C ALA A 112 -7.36 -10.42 20.05
N LEU A 113 -7.36 -9.96 18.77
CA LEU A 113 -6.96 -8.61 18.39
C LEU A 113 -7.99 -7.96 17.47
N VAL A 114 -8.22 -6.66 17.65
CA VAL A 114 -8.77 -5.78 16.61
C VAL A 114 -7.71 -4.75 16.25
N LEU A 115 -7.37 -4.65 14.96
CA LEU A 115 -6.34 -3.78 14.44
C LEU A 115 -6.97 -2.65 13.63
N ILE A 116 -6.64 -1.40 13.98
CA ILE A 116 -7.28 -0.19 13.44
C ILE A 116 -6.25 0.69 12.74
N PRO A 117 -5.86 0.35 11.50
CA PRO A 117 -4.99 1.16 10.65
C PRO A 117 -5.80 2.08 9.74
N ASN A 118 -5.11 2.93 8.95
CA ASN A 118 -5.71 3.51 7.75
C ASN A 118 -4.71 3.95 6.66
N CYS A 119 -3.42 4.14 6.97
CA CYS A 119 -2.45 4.69 6.03
C CYS A 119 -1.43 3.65 5.54
N ASP A 120 -0.61 4.03 4.57
CA ASP A 120 0.21 3.23 3.65
C ASP A 120 1.01 2.09 4.29
N LYS A 121 1.75 2.38 5.36
CA LYS A 121 2.67 1.39 5.99
C LYS A 121 2.09 0.79 7.26
N ILE A 122 1.05 1.43 7.81
CA ILE A 122 0.39 0.96 9.02
C ILE A 122 -0.45 -0.29 8.71
N VAL A 123 -1.19 -0.28 7.60
CA VAL A 123 -2.00 -1.45 7.18
C VAL A 123 -1.13 -2.70 7.00
N PRO A 124 -0.08 -2.69 6.16
CA PRO A 124 0.77 -3.88 5.99
C PRO A 124 1.55 -4.24 7.25
N GLY A 125 2.00 -3.27 8.07
CA GLY A 125 2.67 -3.55 9.34
C GLY A 125 1.76 -4.29 10.32
N MET A 126 0.50 -3.89 10.43
CA MET A 126 -0.51 -4.59 11.24
C MET A 126 -0.84 -5.97 10.68
N LEU A 127 -0.90 -6.15 9.33
CA LEU A 127 -1.10 -7.46 8.70
C LEU A 127 0.06 -8.41 8.98
N MET A 128 1.30 -7.92 8.96
CA MET A 128 2.49 -8.69 9.35
C MET A 128 2.40 -9.15 10.82
N ALA A 129 2.00 -8.25 11.73
CA ALA A 129 1.78 -8.61 13.14
C ALA A 129 0.69 -9.69 13.32
N ALA A 130 -0.44 -9.55 12.61
CA ALA A 130 -1.52 -10.54 12.64
C ALA A 130 -1.04 -11.93 12.16
N ALA A 131 -0.23 -11.95 11.07
CA ALA A 131 0.37 -13.18 10.56
C ALA A 131 1.32 -13.84 11.57
N ARG A 132 2.21 -13.07 12.23
CA ARG A 132 3.15 -13.56 13.25
C ARG A 132 2.44 -14.13 14.47
N LEU A 133 1.47 -13.39 14.99
CA LEU A 133 0.76 -13.71 16.23
C LEU A 133 -0.21 -14.89 16.06
N ASN A 134 -0.81 -14.99 14.89
CA ASN A 134 -1.83 -16.00 14.54
C ASN A 134 -2.93 -16.12 15.60
N LEU A 135 -3.40 -15.00 16.11
CA LEU A 135 -4.57 -14.89 16.98
C LEU A 135 -5.84 -14.70 16.14
N PRO A 136 -7.03 -14.94 16.70
CA PRO A 136 -8.26 -14.38 16.15
C PRO A 136 -8.10 -12.88 15.98
N THR A 137 -8.22 -12.39 14.75
CA THR A 137 -7.90 -10.98 14.45
C THR A 137 -8.87 -10.42 13.42
N VAL A 138 -9.43 -9.23 13.67
CA VAL A 138 -10.26 -8.48 12.74
C VAL A 138 -9.64 -7.12 12.47
N PHE A 139 -9.67 -6.69 11.20
CA PHE A 139 -9.21 -5.36 10.78
C PHE A 139 -10.40 -4.42 10.59
N VAL A 140 -10.22 -3.18 11.02
CA VAL A 140 -11.14 -2.08 10.76
C VAL A 140 -10.35 -0.87 10.31
N SER A 141 -10.37 -0.55 9.01
CA SER A 141 -9.73 0.67 8.52
C SER A 141 -10.55 1.92 8.86
N GLY A 142 -9.89 3.08 8.91
CA GLY A 142 -10.57 4.36 9.08
C GLY A 142 -11.44 4.77 7.89
N GLY A 143 -11.24 4.15 6.73
CA GLY A 143 -11.93 4.43 5.46
C GLY A 143 -11.29 5.53 4.63
N PRO A 144 -11.61 5.59 3.33
CA PRO A 144 -11.12 6.62 2.42
C PRO A 144 -11.75 8.00 2.70
N MET A 145 -10.97 9.03 2.44
CA MET A 145 -11.42 10.42 2.38
C MET A 145 -12.35 10.61 1.18
N MET A 146 -13.30 11.53 1.29
CA MET A 146 -14.02 12.02 0.12
C MET A 146 -13.07 12.78 -0.81
N PRO A 147 -13.27 12.76 -2.14
CA PRO A 147 -12.51 13.63 -3.03
C PRO A 147 -12.80 15.11 -2.68
N GLY A 148 -11.78 15.94 -2.85
CA GLY A 148 -11.95 17.38 -2.82
C GLY A 148 -12.77 17.86 -4.01
N HIS A 149 -13.28 19.07 -3.95
CA HIS A 149 -14.00 19.67 -5.05
C HIS A 149 -13.68 21.17 -5.16
N LEU A 150 -13.20 21.60 -6.33
CA LEU A 150 -13.05 23.02 -6.61
C LEU A 150 -14.31 23.49 -7.36
N PRO A 151 -15.10 24.44 -6.78
CA PRO A 151 -16.27 24.98 -7.46
C PRO A 151 -15.92 25.58 -8.82
N TYR A 152 -16.87 25.56 -9.75
CA TYR A 152 -16.69 26.14 -11.07
C TYR A 152 -16.83 27.69 -11.01
N THR A 153 -15.79 28.36 -10.49
CA THR A 153 -15.78 29.82 -10.27
C THR A 153 -14.84 30.56 -11.21
N ASP A 154 -13.77 29.93 -11.67
CA ASP A 154 -12.73 30.50 -12.51
C ASP A 154 -12.50 29.66 -13.76
N LYS A 155 -12.88 30.16 -14.93
CA LYS A 155 -12.67 29.47 -16.22
C LYS A 155 -11.21 29.35 -16.64
N THR A 156 -10.32 30.13 -16.05
CA THR A 156 -8.89 30.12 -16.36
C THR A 156 -8.15 29.06 -15.55
N ASN A 157 -8.74 28.56 -14.44
CA ASN A 157 -8.19 27.52 -13.63
C ASN A 157 -8.55 26.13 -14.23
N PRO A 158 -7.56 25.32 -14.70
CA PRO A 158 -7.82 24.03 -15.33
C PRO A 158 -8.43 22.98 -14.39
N TYR A 159 -8.43 23.23 -13.08
CA TYR A 159 -9.01 22.36 -12.05
C TYR A 159 -10.43 22.78 -11.65
N SER A 160 -10.94 23.91 -12.15
CA SER A 160 -12.27 24.43 -11.80
C SER A 160 -13.38 23.45 -12.19
N GLY A 161 -14.31 23.20 -11.28
CA GLY A 161 -15.42 22.25 -11.45
C GLY A 161 -15.02 20.77 -11.36
N LYS A 162 -13.78 20.46 -10.98
CA LYS A 162 -13.30 19.07 -10.88
C LYS A 162 -13.26 18.56 -9.45
N ASN A 163 -13.42 17.26 -9.32
CA ASN A 163 -13.05 16.54 -8.12
C ASN A 163 -11.53 16.38 -8.07
N LEU A 164 -10.96 16.47 -6.86
CA LEU A 164 -9.53 16.56 -6.62
C LEU A 164 -9.08 15.50 -5.62
N SER A 165 -7.81 15.15 -5.71
CA SER A 165 -7.09 14.35 -4.75
C SER A 165 -5.73 14.97 -4.43
N LEU A 166 -4.98 14.36 -3.50
CA LEU A 166 -3.62 14.78 -3.20
C LEU A 166 -2.70 14.72 -4.43
N SER A 167 -2.91 13.78 -5.37
CA SER A 167 -2.10 13.71 -6.59
C SER A 167 -2.26 14.94 -7.48
N ASP A 168 -3.47 15.51 -7.53
CA ASP A 168 -3.73 16.73 -8.29
C ASP A 168 -2.96 17.93 -7.72
N MET A 169 -2.71 17.95 -6.39
CA MET A 169 -1.87 18.96 -5.76
C MET A 169 -0.41 18.88 -6.20
N PHE A 170 0.16 17.67 -6.26
CA PHE A 170 1.52 17.51 -6.78
C PHE A 170 1.63 17.93 -8.24
N GLU A 171 0.63 17.62 -9.07
CA GLU A 171 0.57 18.06 -10.47
C GLU A 171 0.38 19.59 -10.57
N ALA A 172 -0.40 20.19 -9.68
CA ALA A 172 -0.64 21.65 -9.65
C ALA A 172 0.63 22.46 -9.37
N VAL A 173 1.55 21.93 -8.56
CA VAL A 173 2.89 22.53 -8.35
C VAL A 173 3.65 22.63 -9.68
N GLY A 174 3.65 21.56 -10.47
CA GLY A 174 4.24 21.55 -11.81
C GLY A 174 3.53 22.51 -12.77
N THR A 175 2.20 22.61 -12.67
CA THR A 175 1.36 23.51 -13.47
C THR A 175 1.64 24.99 -13.16
N LEU A 176 1.88 25.31 -11.86
CA LEU A 176 2.33 26.62 -11.43
C LEU A 176 3.73 26.95 -11.99
N ALA A 177 4.68 26.03 -11.86
CA ALA A 177 6.03 26.20 -12.39
C ALA A 177 6.07 26.40 -13.91
N ALA A 178 5.07 25.85 -14.63
CA ALA A 178 4.87 26.09 -16.07
C ALA A 178 4.13 27.41 -16.39
N GLY A 179 3.74 28.19 -15.37
CA GLY A 179 3.03 29.46 -15.54
C GLY A 179 1.58 29.32 -16.03
N LYS A 180 0.97 28.15 -15.88
CA LYS A 180 -0.41 27.85 -16.33
C LYS A 180 -1.48 28.17 -15.28
N ILE A 181 -1.09 28.30 -14.02
CA ILE A 181 -1.94 28.79 -12.92
C ILE A 181 -1.16 29.82 -12.10
N SER A 182 -1.87 30.66 -11.34
CA SER A 182 -1.30 31.61 -10.39
C SER A 182 -1.13 31.01 -8.99
N GLU A 183 -0.33 31.65 -8.13
CA GLU A 183 -0.21 31.28 -6.71
C GLU A 183 -1.55 31.34 -5.97
N ALA A 184 -2.42 32.28 -6.30
CA ALA A 184 -3.75 32.38 -5.72
C ALA A 184 -4.62 31.16 -6.11
N GLN A 185 -4.57 30.72 -7.37
CA GLN A 185 -5.28 29.52 -7.82
C GLN A 185 -4.70 28.25 -7.18
N LEU A 186 -3.37 28.15 -6.99
CA LEU A 186 -2.76 27.06 -6.23
C LEU A 186 -3.27 27.04 -4.79
N LYS A 187 -3.39 28.23 -4.16
CA LYS A 187 -3.88 28.33 -2.78
C LYS A 187 -5.33 27.87 -2.62
N GLU A 188 -6.18 28.15 -3.60
CA GLU A 188 -7.56 27.62 -3.64
C GLU A 188 -7.56 26.08 -3.69
N LEU A 189 -6.67 25.48 -4.50
CA LEU A 189 -6.51 24.03 -4.58
C LEU A 189 -6.05 23.41 -3.27
N GLU A 190 -5.12 24.05 -2.54
CA GLU A 190 -4.66 23.59 -1.23
C GLU A 190 -5.80 23.38 -0.23
N TYR A 191 -6.77 24.30 -0.20
CA TYR A 191 -7.94 24.18 0.67
C TYR A 191 -8.97 23.16 0.20
N ALA A 192 -9.04 22.92 -1.12
CA ALA A 192 -10.08 22.10 -1.71
C ALA A 192 -9.72 20.61 -1.85
N ALA A 193 -8.43 20.28 -2.06
CA ALA A 193 -8.03 18.94 -2.51
C ALA A 193 -8.21 17.84 -1.47
N CYS A 194 -8.05 18.14 -0.18
CA CYS A 194 -8.15 17.17 0.93
C CYS A 194 -9.17 17.66 1.97
N PRO A 195 -10.48 17.36 1.79
CA PRO A 195 -11.54 18.05 2.51
C PRO A 195 -11.78 17.57 3.96
N GLY A 196 -11.08 16.53 4.44
CA GLY A 196 -11.32 16.02 5.78
C GLY A 196 -10.55 14.76 6.15
N CYS A 197 -11.10 13.97 7.08
CA CYS A 197 -10.49 12.73 7.54
C CYS A 197 -10.62 11.61 6.53
N GLY A 198 -9.73 10.63 6.62
CA GLY A 198 -9.69 9.44 5.77
C GLY A 198 -8.32 9.23 5.12
N SER A 199 -8.08 8.03 4.62
CA SER A 199 -6.98 7.77 3.69
C SER A 199 -7.20 8.52 2.38
N CYS A 200 -6.19 8.61 1.51
CA CYS A 200 -6.33 9.30 0.23
C CYS A 200 -7.58 8.87 -0.54
N SER A 201 -8.21 9.79 -1.31
CA SER A 201 -9.47 9.50 -2.01
C SER A 201 -9.33 8.57 -3.23
N GLY A 202 -8.09 8.39 -3.78
CA GLY A 202 -7.80 7.50 -4.91
C GLY A 202 -7.29 6.12 -4.51
N MET A 203 -7.05 5.25 -5.51
CA MET A 203 -6.48 3.92 -5.33
C MET A 203 -4.94 4.00 -5.19
N PHE A 204 -4.50 4.66 -4.12
CA PHE A 204 -3.12 4.72 -3.70
C PHE A 204 -2.82 3.58 -2.72
N THR A 205 -1.63 3.56 -2.12
CA THR A 205 -1.17 2.41 -1.33
C THR A 205 -2.09 2.10 -0.14
N ALA A 206 -2.54 3.13 0.59
CA ALA A 206 -3.44 2.96 1.74
C ALA A 206 -4.73 2.21 1.37
N ASN A 207 -5.45 2.70 0.35
CA ASN A 207 -6.69 2.08 -0.10
C ASN A 207 -6.47 0.74 -0.78
N SER A 208 -5.36 0.57 -1.53
CA SER A 208 -4.96 -0.73 -2.06
C SER A 208 -4.87 -1.75 -0.93
N MET A 209 -4.10 -1.47 0.11
CA MET A 209 -3.92 -2.41 1.23
C MET A 209 -5.20 -2.60 2.06
N ASN A 210 -6.04 -1.57 2.23
CA ASN A 210 -7.34 -1.69 2.90
C ASN A 210 -8.31 -2.59 2.11
N CYS A 211 -8.34 -2.49 0.78
CA CYS A 211 -9.11 -3.39 -0.07
C CYS A 211 -8.57 -4.82 -0.02
N LEU A 212 -7.24 -5.00 -0.11
CA LEU A 212 -6.63 -6.33 -0.04
C LEU A 212 -6.80 -6.98 1.34
N THR A 213 -6.89 -6.22 2.41
CA THR A 213 -7.24 -6.72 3.76
C THR A 213 -8.63 -7.35 3.79
N GLU A 214 -9.60 -6.74 3.09
CA GLU A 214 -10.95 -7.29 2.91
C GLU A 214 -10.93 -8.56 2.06
N VAL A 215 -10.18 -8.57 0.95
CA VAL A 215 -10.04 -9.73 0.06
C VAL A 215 -9.36 -10.91 0.76
N LEU A 216 -8.32 -10.65 1.57
CA LEU A 216 -7.67 -11.67 2.42
C LEU A 216 -8.61 -12.22 3.51
N GLY A 217 -9.82 -11.68 3.62
CA GLY A 217 -10.81 -12.12 4.58
C GLY A 217 -10.58 -11.63 6.00
N LEU A 218 -9.68 -10.68 6.25
CA LEU A 218 -9.37 -10.13 7.58
C LEU A 218 -10.17 -8.87 7.94
N GLY A 219 -10.81 -8.23 6.96
CA GLY A 219 -11.77 -7.14 7.12
C GLY A 219 -13.19 -7.56 6.78
N LEU A 220 -14.17 -6.99 7.46
CA LEU A 220 -15.58 -7.18 7.10
C LEU A 220 -15.89 -6.56 5.72
N PRO A 221 -16.89 -7.06 4.97
CA PRO A 221 -17.35 -6.46 3.72
C PRO A 221 -17.59 -4.94 3.85
N GLY A 222 -16.96 -4.17 2.99
CA GLY A 222 -16.96 -2.71 3.01
C GLY A 222 -15.79 -2.07 3.78
N ASN A 223 -14.90 -2.88 4.34
CA ASN A 223 -13.72 -2.37 5.04
C ASN A 223 -12.86 -1.48 4.14
N GLY A 224 -12.67 -1.86 2.88
CA GLY A 224 -11.80 -1.13 1.95
C GLY A 224 -12.42 0.13 1.36
N THR A 225 -13.75 0.27 1.30
CA THR A 225 -14.40 1.28 0.44
C THR A 225 -15.36 2.22 1.14
N ILE A 226 -15.99 1.84 2.27
CA ILE A 226 -16.92 2.75 2.97
C ILE A 226 -16.18 4.02 3.37
N PRO A 227 -16.64 5.22 2.98
CA PRO A 227 -15.98 6.49 3.31
C PRO A 227 -15.84 6.72 4.82
N ALA A 228 -14.76 7.39 5.23
CA ALA A 228 -14.44 7.67 6.62
C ALA A 228 -15.54 8.42 7.37
N ILE A 229 -16.21 9.35 6.69
CA ILE A 229 -17.29 10.19 7.26
C ILE A 229 -18.65 9.49 7.34
N SER A 230 -18.77 8.28 6.79
CA SER A 230 -20.05 7.57 6.74
C SER A 230 -20.42 6.94 8.08
N GLY A 231 -21.68 7.07 8.51
CA GLY A 231 -22.21 6.34 9.66
C GLY A 231 -22.10 4.81 9.51
N ARG A 232 -22.08 4.29 8.27
CA ARG A 232 -21.82 2.88 7.97
C ARG A 232 -20.44 2.43 8.46
N ARG A 233 -19.43 3.32 8.46
CA ARG A 233 -18.07 3.04 8.99
C ARG A 233 -18.10 2.77 10.50
N ILE A 234 -18.87 3.56 11.25
CA ILE A 234 -19.05 3.35 12.70
C ILE A 234 -19.82 2.05 12.99
N ALA A 235 -20.86 1.75 12.21
CA ALA A 235 -21.59 0.48 12.34
C ALA A 235 -20.69 -0.73 12.03
N LEU A 236 -19.86 -0.64 10.97
CA LEU A 236 -18.87 -1.67 10.63
C LEU A 236 -17.89 -1.92 11.79
N ALA A 237 -17.42 -0.84 12.43
CA ALA A 237 -16.50 -0.94 13.56
C ALA A 237 -17.12 -1.66 14.77
N LYS A 238 -18.40 -1.39 15.09
CA LYS A 238 -19.11 -2.13 16.13
C LYS A 238 -19.26 -3.61 15.78
N HIS A 239 -19.63 -3.91 14.54
CA HIS A 239 -19.74 -5.29 14.06
C HIS A 239 -18.40 -6.01 14.13
N ALA A 240 -17.29 -5.36 13.78
CA ALA A 240 -15.95 -5.96 13.89
C ALA A 240 -15.59 -6.30 15.34
N GLY A 241 -15.97 -5.44 16.29
CA GLY A 241 -15.81 -5.71 17.73
C GLY A 241 -16.64 -6.92 18.21
N MET A 242 -17.85 -7.12 17.67
CA MET A 242 -18.63 -8.34 17.95
C MET A 242 -18.01 -9.55 17.25
N GLN A 243 -17.59 -9.38 16.01
CA GLN A 243 -17.09 -10.47 15.18
C GLN A 243 -15.80 -11.10 15.71
N VAL A 244 -14.89 -10.31 16.31
CA VAL A 244 -13.66 -10.87 16.90
C VAL A 244 -13.96 -11.84 18.05
N MET A 245 -15.06 -11.61 18.78
CA MET A 245 -15.51 -12.52 19.85
C MET A 245 -16.03 -13.83 19.28
N GLU A 246 -16.80 -13.78 18.19
CA GLU A 246 -17.26 -14.98 17.48
C GLU A 246 -16.08 -15.80 16.91
N MET A 247 -15.08 -15.12 16.35
CA MET A 247 -13.86 -15.76 15.88
C MET A 247 -13.10 -16.45 17.01
N LEU A 248 -13.00 -15.79 18.17
CA LEU A 248 -12.34 -16.37 19.36
C LEU A 248 -13.08 -17.63 19.81
N GLU A 249 -14.40 -17.60 19.87
CA GLU A 249 -15.24 -18.75 20.25
C GLU A 249 -15.08 -19.92 19.27
N LYS A 250 -15.04 -19.63 17.97
CA LYS A 250 -14.86 -20.64 16.91
C LYS A 250 -13.41 -21.08 16.70
N GLY A 251 -12.44 -20.45 17.35
CA GLY A 251 -11.01 -20.73 17.16
C GLY A 251 -10.50 -20.37 15.77
N ILE A 252 -11.11 -19.39 15.10
CA ILE A 252 -10.67 -18.93 13.78
C ILE A 252 -9.54 -17.92 13.94
N THR A 253 -8.36 -18.21 13.39
CA THR A 253 -7.15 -17.40 13.52
C THR A 253 -6.73 -16.78 12.18
N ALA A 254 -5.86 -15.76 12.24
CA ALA A 254 -5.44 -15.00 11.06
C ALA A 254 -4.86 -15.87 9.94
N ARG A 255 -4.00 -16.85 10.26
CA ARG A 255 -3.35 -17.69 9.23
C ARG A 255 -4.30 -18.66 8.52
N GLN A 256 -5.49 -18.94 9.09
CA GLN A 256 -6.49 -19.75 8.39
C GLN A 256 -7.06 -19.04 7.16
N MET A 257 -6.98 -17.70 7.11
CA MET A 257 -7.35 -16.87 5.97
C MET A 257 -6.14 -16.51 5.10
N MET A 258 -4.97 -16.32 5.73
CA MET A 258 -3.71 -16.00 5.07
C MET A 258 -3.06 -17.25 4.45
N THR A 259 -3.78 -17.92 3.55
CA THR A 259 -3.30 -19.08 2.80
C THR A 259 -2.68 -18.65 1.47
N LEU A 260 -1.96 -19.55 0.79
CA LEU A 260 -1.43 -19.27 -0.54
C LEU A 260 -2.56 -18.85 -1.52
N ASP A 261 -3.70 -19.54 -1.47
CA ASP A 261 -4.85 -19.19 -2.31
C ASP A 261 -5.48 -17.85 -1.88
N GLY A 262 -5.49 -17.53 -0.57
CA GLY A 262 -5.89 -16.21 -0.07
C GLY A 262 -5.02 -15.09 -0.63
N PHE A 263 -3.70 -15.28 -0.65
CA PHE A 263 -2.79 -14.31 -1.27
C PHE A 263 -2.94 -14.23 -2.79
N LYS A 264 -3.20 -15.35 -3.47
CA LYS A 264 -3.52 -15.33 -4.92
C LYS A 264 -4.82 -14.58 -5.20
N ASN A 265 -5.85 -14.73 -4.37
CA ASN A 265 -7.08 -13.93 -4.46
C ASN A 265 -6.81 -12.45 -4.26
N ALA A 266 -5.98 -12.08 -3.26
CA ALA A 266 -5.59 -10.70 -3.04
C ALA A 266 -4.88 -10.12 -4.26
N LEU A 267 -3.93 -10.85 -4.86
CA LEU A 267 -3.24 -10.45 -6.09
C LEU A 267 -4.18 -10.34 -7.29
N ALA A 268 -5.15 -11.24 -7.46
CA ALA A 268 -6.15 -11.13 -8.52
C ALA A 268 -7.02 -9.87 -8.34
N ALA A 269 -7.46 -9.57 -7.12
CA ALA A 269 -8.18 -8.33 -6.84
C ALA A 269 -7.31 -7.08 -7.04
N ASP A 270 -6.02 -7.14 -6.67
CA ASP A 270 -5.00 -6.11 -6.92
C ASP A 270 -4.92 -5.75 -8.41
N MET A 271 -4.84 -6.77 -9.27
CA MET A 271 -4.79 -6.62 -10.72
C MET A 271 -6.08 -6.03 -11.29
N ALA A 272 -7.24 -6.50 -10.80
CA ALA A 272 -8.55 -6.03 -11.25
C ALA A 272 -8.83 -4.56 -10.85
N LEU A 273 -8.45 -4.18 -9.65
CA LEU A 273 -8.61 -2.82 -9.12
C LEU A 273 -7.59 -1.83 -9.69
N GLY A 274 -6.45 -2.29 -10.19
CA GLY A 274 -5.33 -1.43 -10.60
C GLY A 274 -4.70 -0.72 -9.41
N CYS A 275 -4.35 -1.47 -8.38
CA CYS A 275 -3.78 -0.98 -7.13
C CYS A 275 -2.40 -0.32 -7.30
N SER A 276 -1.81 0.09 -6.19
CA SER A 276 -0.46 0.67 -6.14
C SER A 276 0.61 -0.40 -6.37
N SER A 277 1.69 -0.07 -7.08
CA SER A 277 2.87 -0.95 -7.21
C SER A 277 3.50 -1.34 -5.87
N ASN A 278 3.25 -0.58 -4.80
CA ASN A 278 3.71 -0.91 -3.45
C ASN A 278 3.09 -2.20 -2.89
N THR A 279 1.95 -2.68 -3.42
CA THR A 279 1.38 -3.97 -3.04
C THR A 279 2.34 -5.12 -3.32
N ILE A 280 3.13 -5.01 -4.41
CA ILE A 280 4.14 -6.01 -4.79
C ILE A 280 5.32 -6.06 -3.80
N LEU A 281 5.47 -5.05 -2.95
CA LEU A 281 6.40 -5.07 -1.82
C LEU A 281 5.71 -5.59 -0.55
N HIS A 282 4.47 -5.15 -0.30
CA HIS A 282 3.79 -5.41 0.97
C HIS A 282 3.17 -6.81 1.03
N VAL A 283 2.55 -7.29 -0.05
CA VAL A 283 1.91 -8.62 -0.06
C VAL A 283 2.94 -9.75 0.13
N PRO A 284 4.12 -9.76 -0.53
CA PRO A 284 5.18 -10.70 -0.22
C PRO A 284 5.70 -10.63 1.22
N ALA A 285 5.82 -9.42 1.80
CA ALA A 285 6.23 -9.25 3.19
C ALA A 285 5.22 -9.86 4.17
N ILE A 286 3.93 -9.65 3.95
CA ILE A 286 2.87 -10.23 4.77
C ILE A 286 2.82 -11.77 4.62
N ALA A 287 2.97 -12.26 3.39
CA ALA A 287 3.01 -13.69 3.10
C ALA A 287 4.20 -14.37 3.79
N HIS A 288 5.36 -13.72 3.79
CA HIS A 288 6.55 -14.21 4.52
C HIS A 288 6.25 -14.41 6.02
N GLU A 289 5.58 -13.43 6.67
CA GLU A 289 5.19 -13.54 8.08
C GLU A 289 4.15 -14.64 8.33
N ALA A 290 3.37 -14.98 7.33
CA ALA A 290 2.47 -16.13 7.37
C ALA A 290 3.18 -17.47 7.10
N GLY A 291 4.48 -17.46 6.77
CA GLY A 291 5.28 -18.64 6.40
C GLY A 291 5.08 -19.06 4.93
N ILE A 292 4.64 -18.15 4.07
CA ILE A 292 4.36 -18.40 2.65
C ILE A 292 5.36 -17.63 1.79
N SER A 293 6.00 -18.32 0.84
CA SER A 293 6.83 -17.68 -0.19
C SER A 293 5.99 -17.34 -1.42
N LEU A 294 6.02 -16.08 -1.83
CA LEU A 294 5.41 -15.62 -3.08
C LEU A 294 6.51 -15.28 -4.09
N ASP A 295 6.50 -15.97 -5.21
CA ASP A 295 7.39 -15.70 -6.34
C ASP A 295 6.80 -14.59 -7.21
N LEU A 296 7.62 -13.63 -7.64
CA LEU A 296 7.21 -12.53 -8.51
C LEU A 296 6.73 -13.03 -9.90
N HIS A 297 7.20 -14.20 -10.37
CA HIS A 297 6.70 -14.81 -11.60
C HIS A 297 5.24 -15.27 -11.47
N VAL A 298 4.84 -15.78 -10.30
CA VAL A 298 3.43 -16.13 -10.01
C VAL A 298 2.54 -14.88 -10.06
N ILE A 299 3.06 -13.74 -9.62
CA ILE A 299 2.33 -12.46 -9.70
C ILE A 299 2.09 -12.06 -11.16
N ASN A 300 3.08 -12.22 -12.04
CA ASN A 300 2.90 -11.98 -13.48
C ASN A 300 1.91 -12.96 -14.13
N GLU A 301 1.90 -14.22 -13.72
CA GLU A 301 0.91 -15.19 -14.18
C GLU A 301 -0.50 -14.74 -13.80
N ILE A 302 -0.71 -14.31 -12.56
CA ILE A 302 -1.99 -13.76 -12.11
C ILE A 302 -2.34 -12.50 -12.90
N SER A 303 -1.38 -11.58 -13.09
CA SER A 303 -1.59 -10.34 -13.84
C SER A 303 -1.98 -10.60 -15.30
N SER A 304 -1.35 -11.58 -15.97
CA SER A 304 -1.66 -11.90 -17.36
C SER A 304 -3.05 -12.51 -17.56
N ASN A 305 -3.58 -13.17 -16.52
CA ASN A 305 -4.87 -13.86 -16.54
C ASN A 305 -6.02 -13.08 -15.91
N THR A 306 -5.74 -11.98 -15.20
CA THR A 306 -6.76 -11.19 -14.50
C THR A 306 -6.97 -9.86 -15.21
N PRO A 307 -8.18 -9.58 -15.74
CA PRO A 307 -8.44 -8.31 -16.42
C PRO A 307 -8.49 -7.14 -15.43
N ASN A 308 -8.12 -5.94 -15.90
CA ASN A 308 -8.28 -4.71 -15.14
C ASN A 308 -9.72 -4.19 -15.30
N LEU A 309 -10.44 -4.07 -14.20
CA LEU A 309 -11.85 -3.72 -14.16
C LEU A 309 -12.13 -2.28 -13.70
N CYS A 310 -11.14 -1.59 -13.11
CA CYS A 310 -11.31 -0.26 -12.54
C CYS A 310 -10.22 0.70 -13.02
N HIS A 311 -10.62 1.93 -13.33
CA HIS A 311 -9.70 3.04 -13.60
C HIS A 311 -9.88 4.14 -12.53
N LEU A 312 -9.50 3.79 -11.30
CA LEU A 312 -9.52 4.74 -10.18
C LEU A 312 -8.31 5.70 -10.26
N ALA A 313 -8.44 6.90 -9.68
CA ALA A 313 -7.33 7.84 -9.57
C ALA A 313 -6.09 7.15 -8.96
N PRO A 314 -4.87 7.33 -9.53
CA PRO A 314 -4.46 8.26 -10.57
C PRO A 314 -4.62 7.73 -12.01
N ALA A 315 -5.00 6.46 -12.23
CA ALA A 315 -5.14 5.88 -13.58
C ALA A 315 -6.35 6.48 -14.34
N GLY A 316 -7.35 6.96 -13.62
CA GLY A 316 -8.54 7.63 -14.13
C GLY A 316 -8.98 8.77 -13.22
N HIS A 317 -10.25 9.18 -13.36
CA HIS A 317 -10.85 10.27 -12.60
C HIS A 317 -11.93 9.79 -11.61
N THR A 318 -12.00 8.49 -11.36
CA THR A 318 -12.94 7.86 -10.42
C THR A 318 -12.28 7.70 -9.05
N PHE A 319 -13.04 7.88 -7.99
CA PHE A 319 -12.56 7.86 -6.60
C PHE A 319 -13.16 6.70 -5.80
N MET A 320 -12.64 6.49 -4.59
CA MET A 320 -13.00 5.34 -3.75
C MET A 320 -14.47 5.34 -3.31
N ASN A 321 -15.08 6.50 -3.09
CA ASN A 321 -16.50 6.61 -2.77
C ASN A 321 -17.39 6.12 -3.93
N GLU A 322 -16.98 6.38 -5.17
CA GLU A 322 -17.71 5.92 -6.36
C GLU A 322 -17.58 4.39 -6.52
N LEU A 323 -16.42 3.82 -6.16
CA LEU A 323 -16.25 2.36 -6.11
C LEU A 323 -17.16 1.74 -5.01
N ASP A 324 -17.30 2.38 -3.84
CA ASP A 324 -18.23 1.95 -2.80
C ASP A 324 -19.68 1.92 -3.31
N ASP A 325 -20.10 2.98 -3.99
CA ASP A 325 -21.43 3.09 -4.60
C ASP A 325 -21.64 2.04 -5.70
N ALA A 326 -20.61 1.71 -6.47
CA ALA A 326 -20.63 0.66 -7.49
C ALA A 326 -20.73 -0.76 -6.92
N GLY A 327 -20.54 -0.93 -5.61
CA GLY A 327 -20.65 -2.21 -4.90
C GLY A 327 -19.38 -2.66 -4.17
N GLY A 328 -18.34 -1.84 -4.20
CA GLY A 328 -17.11 -2.03 -3.44
C GLY A 328 -16.34 -3.30 -3.80
N VAL A 329 -15.48 -3.72 -2.89
CA VAL A 329 -14.63 -4.92 -3.06
C VAL A 329 -15.46 -6.17 -3.31
N GLN A 330 -16.62 -6.31 -2.66
CA GLN A 330 -17.48 -7.50 -2.84
C GLN A 330 -17.99 -7.63 -4.28
N ALA A 331 -18.30 -6.52 -4.95
CA ALA A 331 -18.69 -6.55 -6.37
C ALA A 331 -17.53 -6.92 -7.29
N VAL A 332 -16.31 -6.48 -6.97
CA VAL A 332 -15.08 -6.89 -7.70
C VAL A 332 -14.86 -8.39 -7.56
N LEU A 333 -14.96 -8.93 -6.35
CA LEU A 333 -14.83 -10.38 -6.12
C LEU A 333 -15.92 -11.17 -6.85
N ALA A 334 -17.15 -10.65 -6.89
CA ALA A 334 -18.24 -11.29 -7.64
C ALA A 334 -17.97 -11.30 -9.16
N GLU A 335 -17.39 -10.23 -9.72
CA GLU A 335 -16.96 -10.21 -11.12
C GLU A 335 -15.85 -11.24 -11.40
N LEU A 336 -14.80 -11.29 -10.56
CA LEU A 336 -13.69 -12.24 -10.69
C LEU A 336 -14.16 -13.71 -10.57
N ALA A 337 -15.10 -13.97 -9.68
CA ALA A 337 -15.65 -15.30 -9.47
C ALA A 337 -16.39 -15.86 -10.70
N LYS A 338 -16.98 -15.02 -11.56
CA LYS A 338 -17.66 -15.45 -12.79
C LYS A 338 -16.75 -16.23 -13.75
N LYS A 339 -15.43 -15.93 -13.74
CA LYS A 339 -14.41 -16.62 -14.56
C LYS A 339 -13.48 -17.51 -13.74
N ASN A 340 -13.84 -17.84 -12.49
CA ASN A 340 -13.02 -18.66 -11.58
C ASN A 340 -11.60 -18.11 -11.37
N LEU A 341 -11.42 -16.79 -11.39
CA LEU A 341 -10.13 -16.13 -11.18
C LEU A 341 -9.72 -16.04 -9.71
N ILE A 342 -10.66 -16.38 -8.81
CA ILE A 342 -10.43 -16.46 -7.36
C ILE A 342 -11.00 -17.76 -6.79
N LYS A 343 -10.41 -18.22 -5.68
CA LYS A 343 -10.92 -19.31 -4.85
C LYS A 343 -11.97 -18.76 -3.90
N THR A 344 -13.21 -19.18 -4.03
CA THR A 344 -14.34 -18.63 -3.27
C THR A 344 -14.70 -19.42 -2.02
N ASP A 345 -14.11 -20.58 -1.80
CA ASP A 345 -14.29 -21.46 -0.63
C ASP A 345 -13.44 -21.06 0.59
N ILE A 346 -12.61 -20.02 0.47
CA ILE A 346 -11.77 -19.52 1.55
C ILE A 346 -12.63 -18.86 2.63
N MET A 347 -12.36 -19.23 3.89
CA MET A 347 -12.98 -18.65 5.09
C MET A 347 -12.58 -17.19 5.27
N THR A 348 -13.47 -16.39 5.83
CA THR A 348 -13.22 -14.98 6.18
C THR A 348 -13.59 -14.70 7.64
N VAL A 349 -13.23 -13.52 8.14
CA VAL A 349 -13.61 -13.05 9.50
C VAL A 349 -15.12 -13.03 9.75
N THR A 350 -15.95 -13.07 8.70
CA THR A 350 -17.42 -13.16 8.87
C THR A 350 -17.88 -14.53 9.36
N GLY A 351 -16.97 -15.50 9.52
CA GLY A 351 -17.31 -16.90 9.79
C GLY A 351 -17.97 -17.61 8.60
N LYS A 352 -17.88 -16.99 7.42
CA LYS A 352 -18.42 -17.47 6.14
C LYS A 352 -17.32 -17.45 5.08
N THR A 353 -17.53 -18.23 4.02
CA THR A 353 -16.65 -18.22 2.84
C THR A 353 -16.81 -16.95 1.99
N ILE A 354 -15.86 -16.69 1.12
CA ILE A 354 -15.97 -15.63 0.10
C ILE A 354 -17.23 -15.83 -0.74
N ALA A 355 -17.54 -17.07 -1.17
CA ALA A 355 -18.73 -17.39 -1.94
C ALA A 355 -20.04 -16.94 -1.24
N GLU A 356 -20.13 -17.20 0.06
CA GLU A 356 -21.30 -16.79 0.86
C GLU A 356 -21.39 -15.27 1.01
N ASN A 357 -20.26 -14.58 1.19
CA ASN A 357 -20.21 -13.13 1.33
C ASN A 357 -20.61 -12.41 0.03
N ILE A 358 -20.16 -12.91 -1.13
CA ILE A 358 -20.46 -12.28 -2.43
C ILE A 358 -21.80 -12.70 -3.03
N LYS A 359 -22.53 -13.62 -2.41
CA LYS A 359 -23.78 -14.20 -2.96
C LYS A 359 -24.79 -13.14 -3.45
N TYR A 360 -24.86 -12.02 -2.76
CA TYR A 360 -25.77 -10.92 -3.09
C TYR A 360 -25.03 -9.65 -3.56
N ALA A 361 -23.72 -9.74 -3.76
CA ALA A 361 -22.96 -8.63 -4.28
C ALA A 361 -23.35 -8.34 -5.74
N LYS A 362 -23.50 -7.06 -6.05
CA LYS A 362 -23.90 -6.61 -7.39
C LYS A 362 -22.99 -5.47 -7.83
N ASN A 363 -22.53 -5.54 -9.05
CA ASN A 363 -21.99 -4.39 -9.75
C ASN A 363 -23.16 -3.44 -10.08
N ARG A 364 -23.20 -2.29 -9.42
CA ARG A 364 -24.28 -1.30 -9.54
C ARG A 364 -23.97 -0.21 -10.56
N ASN A 365 -22.72 -0.09 -10.96
CA ASN A 365 -22.29 0.91 -11.95
C ASN A 365 -21.19 0.34 -12.86
N PRO A 366 -21.56 -0.16 -14.06
CA PRO A 366 -20.62 -0.73 -15.02
C PRO A 366 -19.64 0.30 -15.64
N GLU A 367 -19.82 1.59 -15.43
CA GLU A 367 -18.88 2.61 -15.88
C GLU A 367 -17.71 2.75 -14.90
N ILE A 368 -17.93 2.50 -13.61
CA ILE A 368 -16.93 2.55 -12.55
C ILE A 368 -16.22 1.20 -12.41
N LEU A 369 -17.00 0.14 -12.24
CA LEU A 369 -16.53 -1.25 -12.21
C LEU A 369 -16.97 -1.94 -13.51
N ARG A 370 -16.06 -2.10 -14.44
CA ARG A 370 -16.35 -2.79 -15.71
C ARG A 370 -16.73 -4.24 -15.44
N PRO A 371 -17.77 -4.77 -16.15
CA PRO A 371 -18.03 -6.20 -16.14
C PRO A 371 -16.82 -6.98 -16.64
N ILE A 372 -16.64 -8.19 -16.13
CA ILE A 372 -15.52 -9.06 -16.49
C ILE A 372 -15.47 -9.41 -17.98
N GLU A 373 -16.62 -9.30 -18.68
CA GLU A 373 -16.76 -9.51 -20.13
C GLU A 373 -16.30 -8.31 -20.96
N ASN A 374 -16.24 -7.12 -20.35
CA ASN A 374 -15.86 -5.87 -21.02
C ASN A 374 -14.91 -5.03 -20.16
N PRO A 375 -13.70 -5.53 -19.82
CA PRO A 375 -12.73 -4.85 -18.96
C PRO A 375 -12.09 -3.65 -19.65
N TYR A 376 -11.41 -2.79 -18.87
CA TYR A 376 -10.53 -1.75 -19.40
C TYR A 376 -9.30 -2.32 -20.10
N SER A 377 -8.75 -3.41 -19.56
CA SER A 377 -7.65 -4.18 -20.15
C SER A 377 -7.88 -5.67 -19.93
N PRO A 378 -7.52 -6.54 -20.88
CA PRO A 378 -7.60 -7.99 -20.70
C PRO A 378 -6.58 -8.52 -19.67
N THR A 379 -5.62 -7.70 -19.27
CA THR A 379 -4.56 -8.02 -18.30
C THR A 379 -4.55 -7.05 -17.14
N GLY A 380 -3.92 -7.44 -16.05
CA GLY A 380 -3.89 -6.71 -14.78
C GLY A 380 -3.24 -5.33 -14.82
N GLY A 381 -3.54 -4.53 -13.81
CA GLY A 381 -3.05 -3.16 -13.67
C GLY A 381 -1.57 -3.04 -13.29
N ILE A 382 -0.90 -4.13 -12.92
CA ILE A 382 0.52 -4.16 -12.53
C ILE A 382 1.26 -5.18 -13.39
N ALA A 383 2.50 -4.87 -13.78
CA ALA A 383 3.42 -5.79 -14.45
C ALA A 383 4.78 -5.79 -13.76
N ILE A 384 5.46 -6.94 -13.78
CA ILE A 384 6.83 -7.11 -13.29
C ILE A 384 7.72 -7.49 -14.47
N LEU A 385 8.68 -6.63 -14.79
CA LEU A 385 9.58 -6.84 -15.91
C LEU A 385 10.86 -7.53 -15.44
N PHE A 386 11.33 -8.50 -16.20
CA PHE A 386 12.56 -9.22 -15.96
C PHE A 386 13.54 -9.07 -17.12
N GLY A 387 14.83 -9.16 -16.84
CA GLY A 387 15.91 -9.09 -17.83
C GLY A 387 17.26 -8.82 -17.21
N ASN A 388 18.27 -8.58 -18.06
CA ASN A 388 19.64 -8.38 -17.58
C ASN A 388 19.82 -7.13 -16.70
N LEU A 389 18.91 -6.13 -16.78
CA LEU A 389 18.91 -4.95 -15.91
C LEU A 389 18.25 -5.24 -14.55
N ALA A 390 17.23 -6.08 -14.53
CA ALA A 390 16.48 -6.44 -13.33
C ALA A 390 16.23 -7.96 -13.30
N PRO A 391 17.24 -8.79 -13.01
CA PRO A 391 17.09 -10.24 -13.03
C PRO A 391 16.09 -10.78 -11.98
N ASN A 392 15.91 -10.06 -10.86
CA ASN A 392 14.93 -10.40 -9.84
C ASN A 392 13.62 -9.61 -9.96
N GLY A 393 13.49 -8.81 -11.04
CA GLY A 393 12.28 -8.07 -11.37
C GLY A 393 12.33 -6.57 -11.05
N THR A 394 11.48 -5.83 -11.76
CA THR A 394 11.14 -4.42 -11.52
C THR A 394 9.67 -4.21 -11.81
N VAL A 395 9.00 -3.38 -11.02
CA VAL A 395 7.53 -3.27 -10.97
C VAL A 395 7.05 -2.00 -11.64
N VAL A 396 6.03 -2.09 -12.48
CA VAL A 396 5.37 -0.94 -13.10
C VAL A 396 3.85 -1.00 -12.90
N LYS A 397 3.24 0.17 -12.64
CA LYS A 397 1.78 0.32 -12.64
C LYS A 397 1.30 0.47 -14.10
N ARG A 398 1.05 -0.68 -14.74
CA ARG A 398 0.64 -0.78 -16.14
C ARG A 398 -0.63 0.03 -16.45
N SER A 399 -1.61 0.02 -15.54
CA SER A 399 -2.87 0.75 -15.70
C SER A 399 -2.73 2.28 -15.76
N ALA A 400 -1.60 2.83 -15.31
CA ALA A 400 -1.28 4.26 -15.36
C ALA A 400 -0.23 4.60 -16.41
N CYS A 401 0.21 3.63 -17.23
CA CYS A 401 1.21 3.81 -18.27
C CYS A 401 0.54 4.26 -19.58
N ALA A 402 1.14 5.25 -20.24
CA ALA A 402 0.71 5.68 -21.56
C ALA A 402 0.99 4.58 -22.62
N LYS A 403 0.12 4.48 -23.61
CA LYS A 403 0.26 3.44 -24.67
C LYS A 403 1.58 3.55 -25.41
N GLU A 404 2.07 4.75 -25.60
CA GLU A 404 3.33 5.09 -26.27
C GLU A 404 4.55 4.51 -25.56
N LEU A 405 4.47 4.36 -24.23
CA LEU A 405 5.53 3.82 -23.39
C LEU A 405 5.40 2.33 -23.06
N MET A 406 4.38 1.64 -23.57
CA MET A 406 4.26 0.19 -23.38
C MET A 406 5.43 -0.57 -24.01
N LYS A 407 6.03 -0.01 -25.07
CA LYS A 407 7.31 -0.41 -25.65
C LYS A 407 8.15 0.83 -25.88
N HIS A 408 9.30 0.90 -25.22
CA HIS A 408 10.16 2.07 -25.29
C HIS A 408 11.63 1.65 -25.32
N SER A 409 12.45 2.41 -26.05
CA SER A 409 13.90 2.25 -26.08
C SER A 409 14.54 3.63 -26.15
N GLY A 410 15.44 3.92 -25.22
CA GLY A 410 16.05 5.24 -25.14
C GLY A 410 17.35 5.26 -24.35
N PRO A 411 18.09 6.39 -24.45
CA PRO A 411 19.35 6.58 -23.73
C PRO A 411 19.09 6.81 -22.23
N ALA A 412 19.92 6.17 -21.40
CA ALA A 412 19.88 6.34 -19.95
C ALA A 412 20.40 7.73 -19.54
N ARG A 413 19.67 8.37 -18.61
CA ARG A 413 20.10 9.54 -17.86
C ARG A 413 20.25 9.13 -16.40
N VAL A 414 21.49 9.04 -15.93
CA VAL A 414 21.83 8.33 -14.69
C VAL A 414 22.05 9.28 -13.53
N PHE A 415 21.36 9.02 -12.42
CA PHE A 415 21.44 9.81 -11.18
C PHE A 415 21.60 8.88 -9.97
N ASP A 416 22.42 9.27 -9.00
CA ASP A 416 22.69 8.49 -7.79
C ASP A 416 21.81 8.88 -6.59
N ASP A 417 20.88 9.84 -6.80
CA ASP A 417 19.81 10.18 -5.87
C ASP A 417 18.64 10.92 -6.55
N GLU A 418 17.52 11.06 -5.82
CA GLU A 418 16.31 11.75 -6.29
C GLU A 418 16.54 13.24 -6.54
N LYS A 419 17.37 13.90 -5.74
CA LYS A 419 17.59 15.35 -5.80
C LYS A 419 18.25 15.76 -7.10
N ASP A 420 19.29 15.05 -7.50
CA ASP A 420 20.02 15.32 -8.76
C ASP A 420 19.12 15.07 -9.98
N ALA A 421 18.29 14.00 -9.93
CA ALA A 421 17.29 13.73 -10.96
C ALA A 421 16.27 14.87 -11.05
N MET A 422 15.77 15.35 -9.91
CA MET A 422 14.82 16.47 -9.86
C MET A 422 15.42 17.76 -10.41
N GLU A 423 16.67 18.08 -10.09
CA GLU A 423 17.38 19.24 -10.64
C GLU A 423 17.53 19.14 -12.16
N ALA A 424 17.82 17.94 -12.68
CA ALA A 424 17.93 17.71 -14.12
C ALA A 424 16.57 17.90 -14.83
N VAL A 425 15.46 17.46 -14.23
CA VAL A 425 14.11 17.69 -14.77
C VAL A 425 13.78 19.18 -14.75
N GLN A 426 13.98 19.86 -13.63
CA GLN A 426 13.68 21.30 -13.49
C GLN A 426 14.49 22.16 -14.45
N SER A 427 15.78 21.82 -14.65
CA SER A 427 16.65 22.52 -15.60
C SER A 427 16.45 22.11 -17.07
N ARG A 428 15.40 21.29 -17.36
CA ARG A 428 15.04 20.82 -18.72
C ARG A 428 16.18 20.07 -19.44
N LYS A 429 17.03 19.38 -18.69
CA LYS A 429 18.07 18.50 -19.24
C LYS A 429 17.52 17.17 -19.75
N ILE A 430 16.36 16.73 -19.22
CA ILE A 430 15.65 15.52 -19.66
C ILE A 430 14.84 15.83 -20.90
N LYS A 431 14.89 14.95 -21.90
CA LYS A 431 14.24 15.12 -23.21
C LYS A 431 13.31 13.95 -23.51
N ALA A 432 12.37 14.19 -24.43
CA ALA A 432 11.55 13.11 -24.98
C ALA A 432 12.44 11.96 -25.51
N GLY A 433 12.09 10.73 -25.17
CA GLY A 433 12.84 9.53 -25.51
C GLY A 433 13.86 9.07 -24.46
N ASP A 434 14.21 9.89 -23.48
CA ASP A 434 15.16 9.51 -22.42
C ASP A 434 14.59 8.43 -21.49
N VAL A 435 15.47 7.64 -20.88
CA VAL A 435 15.19 6.74 -19.76
C VAL A 435 15.93 7.24 -18.52
N VAL A 436 15.22 7.83 -17.58
CA VAL A 436 15.79 8.33 -16.33
C VAL A 436 16.05 7.16 -15.37
N VAL A 437 17.30 6.99 -14.92
CA VAL A 437 17.73 5.95 -13.99
C VAL A 437 18.13 6.60 -12.67
N ILE A 438 17.38 6.31 -11.59
CA ILE A 438 17.68 6.80 -10.24
C ILE A 438 18.06 5.59 -9.38
N ARG A 439 19.29 5.54 -8.92
CA ARG A 439 19.87 4.39 -8.23
C ARG A 439 20.35 4.73 -6.83
N TYR A 440 20.69 3.71 -6.05
CA TYR A 440 21.05 3.82 -4.62
C TYR A 440 19.92 4.40 -3.75
N GLU A 441 18.69 4.16 -4.15
CA GLU A 441 17.45 4.46 -3.39
C GLU A 441 16.71 3.17 -2.97
N GLY A 442 17.35 2.01 -3.14
CA GLY A 442 16.84 0.70 -2.73
C GLY A 442 16.87 0.47 -1.22
N PRO A 443 16.44 -0.72 -0.75
CA PRO A 443 16.31 -1.03 0.68
C PRO A 443 17.56 -0.77 1.51
N LYS A 444 18.74 -1.08 0.99
CA LYS A 444 20.04 -0.88 1.66
C LYS A 444 20.71 0.43 1.27
N GLY A 445 20.71 0.76 -0.01
CA GLY A 445 21.40 1.93 -0.56
C GLY A 445 20.75 3.26 -0.19
N GLY A 446 19.44 3.33 -0.25
CA GLY A 446 18.64 4.42 0.27
C GLY A 446 17.76 3.91 1.42
N PRO A 447 18.31 3.68 2.64
CA PRO A 447 17.58 3.00 3.69
C PRO A 447 16.19 3.58 3.93
N GLY A 448 15.18 2.68 3.90
CA GLY A 448 13.78 3.08 3.89
C GLY A 448 13.17 3.18 2.50
N MET A 449 13.96 2.99 1.41
CA MET A 449 13.45 2.84 0.05
C MET A 449 12.39 3.90 -0.28
N ARG A 450 12.80 5.20 -0.27
CA ARG A 450 11.86 6.35 -0.38
C ARG A 450 10.92 6.23 -1.57
N GLU A 451 9.70 6.71 -1.42
CA GLU A 451 8.78 6.90 -2.54
C GLU A 451 9.05 8.23 -3.23
N MET A 452 9.23 8.18 -4.54
CA MET A 452 9.45 9.36 -5.38
C MET A 452 8.17 9.69 -6.14
N LEU A 453 7.67 10.92 -5.97
CA LEU A 453 6.54 11.46 -6.71
C LEU A 453 6.90 12.79 -7.38
N ALA A 454 7.79 13.56 -6.75
CA ALA A 454 8.15 14.89 -7.24
C ALA A 454 8.74 14.86 -8.65
N VAL A 455 9.65 13.91 -8.93
CA VAL A 455 10.29 13.75 -10.25
C VAL A 455 9.25 13.41 -11.31
N THR A 456 8.35 12.45 -11.03
CA THR A 456 7.31 12.03 -11.99
C THR A 456 6.26 13.13 -12.22
N ALA A 457 5.87 13.85 -11.17
CA ALA A 457 4.97 14.98 -11.27
C ALA A 457 5.57 16.16 -12.05
N ALA A 458 6.87 16.44 -11.87
CA ALA A 458 7.58 17.47 -12.63
C ALA A 458 7.68 17.14 -14.12
N LEU A 459 7.93 15.88 -14.48
CA LEU A 459 7.90 15.41 -15.87
C LEU A 459 6.50 15.56 -16.49
N ALA A 460 5.47 15.16 -15.74
CA ALA A 460 4.07 15.33 -16.19
C ALA A 460 3.71 16.80 -16.37
N GLY A 461 4.14 17.68 -15.46
CA GLY A 461 3.94 19.13 -15.58
C GLY A 461 4.61 19.73 -16.82
N GLN A 462 5.72 19.15 -17.29
CA GLN A 462 6.40 19.52 -18.54
C GLN A 462 5.80 18.85 -19.79
N GLY A 463 4.87 17.90 -19.64
CA GLY A 463 4.25 17.15 -20.73
C GLY A 463 5.13 16.01 -21.27
N LEU A 464 6.08 15.53 -20.46
CA LEU A 464 7.02 14.45 -20.81
C LEU A 464 6.61 13.08 -20.28
N ASP A 465 5.50 12.96 -19.59
CA ASP A 465 4.99 11.72 -18.96
C ASP A 465 4.63 10.60 -19.96
N LYS A 466 4.50 10.96 -21.24
CA LYS A 466 4.25 10.01 -22.35
C LYS A 466 5.50 9.65 -23.17
N ASP A 467 6.60 10.32 -22.93
CA ASP A 467 7.81 10.24 -23.75
C ASP A 467 9.05 9.80 -22.96
N VAL A 468 9.01 9.85 -21.62
CA VAL A 468 10.14 9.54 -20.75
C VAL A 468 9.77 8.39 -19.81
N ALA A 469 10.61 7.36 -19.79
CA ALA A 469 10.51 6.28 -18.81
C ALA A 469 11.44 6.55 -17.61
N LEU A 470 11.06 6.04 -16.43
CA LEU A 470 11.86 6.12 -15.22
C LEU A 470 12.12 4.72 -14.66
N ILE A 471 13.33 4.50 -14.15
CA ILE A 471 13.72 3.24 -13.50
C ILE A 471 14.43 3.57 -12.19
N THR A 472 14.11 2.84 -11.12
CA THR A 472 14.77 2.99 -9.82
C THR A 472 14.81 1.68 -9.04
N ASP A 473 15.83 1.51 -8.21
CA ASP A 473 15.87 0.49 -7.16
C ASP A 473 15.09 0.91 -5.89
N GLY A 474 14.69 2.20 -5.81
CA GLY A 474 13.73 2.72 -4.86
C GLY A 474 12.27 2.43 -5.23
N ARG A 475 11.36 3.34 -4.85
CA ARG A 475 9.92 3.23 -5.13
C ARG A 475 9.39 4.48 -5.81
N PHE A 476 8.36 4.29 -6.63
CA PHE A 476 7.50 5.39 -7.03
C PHE A 476 6.20 5.36 -6.23
N SER A 477 5.64 6.53 -5.97
CA SER A 477 4.37 6.66 -5.26
C SER A 477 3.23 5.95 -6.01
N GLY A 478 2.27 5.40 -5.27
CA GLY A 478 1.04 4.87 -5.85
C GLY A 478 0.21 5.90 -6.65
N ALA A 479 0.51 7.19 -6.47
CA ALA A 479 -0.08 8.31 -7.21
C ALA A 479 0.65 8.64 -8.54
N THR A 480 1.73 7.92 -8.87
CA THR A 480 2.54 8.17 -10.08
C THR A 480 1.80 7.75 -11.35
N ARG A 481 1.96 8.53 -12.42
CA ARG A 481 1.57 8.24 -13.81
C ARG A 481 2.81 8.02 -14.68
N GLY A 482 2.63 7.36 -15.83
CA GLY A 482 3.69 7.09 -16.81
C GLY A 482 4.44 5.79 -16.57
N ALA A 483 5.44 5.49 -17.42
CA ALA A 483 6.29 4.30 -17.33
C ALA A 483 7.33 4.45 -16.21
N SER A 484 6.91 4.30 -14.97
CA SER A 484 7.76 4.40 -13.79
C SER A 484 7.97 3.03 -13.16
N LEU A 485 9.17 2.46 -13.36
CA LEU A 485 9.57 1.14 -12.95
C LEU A 485 10.36 1.22 -11.63
N GLY A 486 9.75 0.79 -10.55
CA GLY A 486 10.36 0.73 -9.22
C GLY A 486 10.80 -0.66 -8.81
N HIS A 487 11.41 -0.75 -7.60
CA HIS A 487 11.83 -2.01 -6.99
C HIS A 487 12.83 -2.80 -7.85
N CYS A 488 13.63 -2.12 -8.71
CA CYS A 488 14.61 -2.80 -9.56
C CYS A 488 15.56 -3.64 -8.69
N SER A 489 15.52 -4.95 -8.90
CA SER A 489 16.22 -5.91 -8.06
C SER A 489 17.13 -6.83 -8.87
N PRO A 490 18.35 -7.10 -8.34
CA PRO A 490 19.00 -6.58 -7.12
C PRO A 490 19.31 -5.07 -7.19
N GLU A 491 19.24 -4.38 -6.04
CA GLU A 491 19.52 -2.95 -5.94
C GLU A 491 20.98 -2.58 -6.22
N ALA A 492 21.24 -1.30 -6.55
CA ALA A 492 22.58 -0.80 -6.88
C ALA A 492 23.59 -0.96 -5.73
N ALA A 493 23.17 -0.77 -4.49
CA ALA A 493 24.05 -0.82 -3.32
C ALA A 493 24.67 -2.19 -3.05
N VAL A 494 24.10 -3.26 -3.61
CA VAL A 494 24.64 -4.64 -3.53
C VAL A 494 25.30 -5.07 -4.85
N GLY A 495 25.54 -4.15 -5.78
CA GLY A 495 26.14 -4.45 -7.08
C GLY A 495 25.16 -5.04 -8.11
N GLY A 496 23.86 -4.81 -7.93
CA GLY A 496 22.87 -5.15 -8.94
C GLY A 496 23.14 -4.48 -10.29
N PRO A 497 22.62 -5.01 -11.40
CA PRO A 497 22.93 -4.49 -12.75
C PRO A 497 22.61 -3.01 -12.93
N ILE A 498 21.62 -2.47 -12.21
CA ILE A 498 21.30 -1.03 -12.24
C ILE A 498 22.48 -0.15 -11.82
N ALA A 499 23.39 -0.65 -10.95
CA ALA A 499 24.62 0.05 -10.58
C ALA A 499 25.62 0.19 -11.74
N LEU A 500 25.52 -0.67 -12.75
CA LEU A 500 26.43 -0.77 -13.87
C LEU A 500 26.02 0.08 -15.07
N VAL A 501 24.81 0.67 -15.03
CA VAL A 501 24.30 1.56 -16.09
C VAL A 501 25.17 2.81 -16.16
N LYS A 502 25.61 3.18 -17.38
CA LYS A 502 26.34 4.42 -17.67
C LYS A 502 25.43 5.39 -18.43
N GLU A 503 25.78 6.68 -18.32
CA GLU A 503 25.10 7.74 -19.06
C GLU A 503 25.12 7.44 -20.57
N GLY A 504 23.96 7.50 -21.21
CA GLY A 504 23.77 7.23 -22.64
C GLY A 504 23.63 5.75 -23.03
N ASP A 505 23.76 4.79 -22.10
CA ASP A 505 23.45 3.39 -22.39
C ASP A 505 22.00 3.26 -22.86
N ILE A 506 21.74 2.41 -23.85
CA ILE A 506 20.38 2.18 -24.32
C ILE A 506 19.67 1.18 -23.43
N ILE A 507 18.49 1.55 -22.95
CA ILE A 507 17.59 0.67 -22.20
C ILE A 507 16.31 0.46 -22.97
N THR A 508 15.92 -0.81 -23.14
CA THR A 508 14.70 -1.22 -23.82
C THR A 508 13.69 -1.78 -22.83
N LEU A 509 12.45 -1.29 -22.88
CA LEU A 509 11.31 -1.73 -22.10
C LEU A 509 10.26 -2.37 -23.02
N ASP A 510 9.73 -3.52 -22.65
CA ASP A 510 8.56 -4.15 -23.28
C ASP A 510 7.62 -4.61 -22.14
N ILE A 511 6.72 -3.71 -21.74
CA ILE A 511 5.80 -3.94 -20.62
C ILE A 511 4.79 -5.04 -20.97
N ASP A 512 4.38 -5.13 -22.24
CA ASP A 512 3.44 -6.15 -22.72
C ASP A 512 4.02 -7.56 -22.62
N ASN A 513 5.32 -7.70 -22.83
CA ASN A 513 6.03 -8.98 -22.76
C ASN A 513 6.83 -9.17 -21.46
N TYR A 514 6.63 -8.28 -20.46
CA TYR A 514 7.29 -8.35 -19.14
C TYR A 514 8.82 -8.35 -19.22
N LYS A 515 9.42 -7.57 -20.17
CA LYS A 515 10.86 -7.56 -20.42
C LYS A 515 11.48 -6.19 -20.21
N ILE A 516 12.68 -6.19 -19.63
CA ILE A 516 13.56 -5.03 -19.54
C ILE A 516 14.97 -5.45 -19.96
N LYS A 517 15.64 -4.63 -20.76
CA LYS A 517 16.99 -4.95 -21.25
C LYS A 517 17.87 -3.71 -21.25
N LEU A 518 19.06 -3.86 -20.71
CA LEU A 518 20.20 -2.98 -20.92
C LEU A 518 20.95 -3.47 -22.15
N GLU A 519 21.01 -2.66 -23.22
CA GLU A 519 21.62 -3.03 -24.51
C GLU A 519 23.15 -2.88 -24.44
N VAL A 520 23.77 -3.60 -23.51
CA VAL A 520 25.20 -3.68 -23.28
C VAL A 520 25.56 -5.16 -23.30
N SER A 521 26.73 -5.50 -23.90
CA SER A 521 27.15 -6.90 -23.98
C SER A 521 27.50 -7.46 -22.59
N ASP A 522 27.37 -8.78 -22.44
CA ASP A 522 27.67 -9.46 -21.18
C ASP A 522 29.15 -9.26 -20.77
N GLU A 523 30.08 -9.21 -21.75
CA GLU A 523 31.50 -8.96 -21.50
C GLU A 523 31.74 -7.55 -20.92
N GLU A 524 31.06 -6.54 -21.46
CA GLU A 524 31.17 -5.18 -20.90
C GLU A 524 30.52 -5.08 -19.53
N LEU A 525 29.38 -5.77 -19.30
CA LEU A 525 28.75 -5.81 -17.99
C LEU A 525 29.65 -6.47 -16.95
N GLU A 526 30.31 -7.58 -17.28
CA GLU A 526 31.26 -8.22 -16.36
C GLU A 526 32.49 -7.34 -16.08
N LYS A 527 32.98 -6.63 -17.07
CA LYS A 527 34.05 -5.64 -16.88
C LYS A 527 33.61 -4.53 -15.93
N ARG A 528 32.43 -3.94 -16.13
CA ARG A 528 31.87 -2.92 -15.25
C ARG A 528 31.64 -3.46 -13.84
N ARG A 529 31.24 -4.71 -13.70
CA ARG A 529 31.07 -5.39 -12.42
C ARG A 529 32.39 -5.55 -11.67
N ALA A 530 33.47 -5.89 -12.39
CA ALA A 530 34.81 -6.01 -11.81
C ALA A 530 35.37 -4.65 -11.32
N GLU A 531 34.97 -3.55 -11.97
CA GLU A 531 35.36 -2.19 -11.62
C GLU A 531 34.49 -1.58 -10.50
N TRP A 532 33.25 -2.10 -10.32
CA TRP A 532 32.31 -1.56 -9.36
C TRP A 532 32.79 -1.73 -7.92
N LYS A 533 32.58 -0.69 -7.11
CA LYS A 533 32.87 -0.71 -5.67
C LYS A 533 31.63 -0.28 -4.91
N ALA A 534 31.32 -1.01 -3.84
CA ALA A 534 30.21 -0.64 -2.97
C ALA A 534 30.39 0.80 -2.44
N PRO A 535 29.38 1.66 -2.57
CA PRO A 535 29.46 3.02 -2.03
C PRO A 535 29.48 2.99 -0.51
N GLN A 536 29.97 4.07 0.08
CA GLN A 536 29.83 4.25 1.53
C GLN A 536 28.34 4.34 1.89
N PRO A 537 27.92 3.76 3.03
CA PRO A 537 26.55 3.85 3.47
C PRO A 537 26.07 5.31 3.59
N LYS A 538 24.93 5.64 2.99
CA LYS A 538 24.34 6.99 3.10
C LYS A 538 23.97 7.37 4.54
N VAL A 539 23.78 6.37 5.43
CA VAL A 539 23.42 6.56 6.84
C VAL A 539 24.28 5.65 7.72
N SER A 540 24.97 6.24 8.71
CA SER A 540 25.90 5.52 9.60
C SER A 540 25.36 5.26 11.02
N SER A 541 24.24 5.88 11.41
CA SER A 541 23.71 5.79 12.77
C SER A 541 22.17 5.77 12.80
N GLY A 542 21.60 5.51 13.97
CA GLY A 542 20.16 5.53 14.18
C GLY A 542 19.43 4.31 13.60
N TYR A 543 18.10 4.45 13.47
CA TYR A 543 17.26 3.34 13.03
C TYR A 543 17.51 2.93 11.58
N LEU A 544 17.70 3.90 10.67
CA LEU A 544 17.96 3.60 9.26
C LEU A 544 19.26 2.81 9.05
N ALA A 545 20.30 3.09 9.84
CA ALA A 545 21.56 2.31 9.77
C ALA A 545 21.36 0.86 10.27
N ARG A 546 20.52 0.65 11.29
CA ARG A 546 20.13 -0.72 11.71
C ARG A 546 19.30 -1.42 10.64
N TYR A 547 18.32 -0.74 10.10
CA TYR A 547 17.46 -1.26 9.03
C TYR A 547 18.29 -1.73 7.82
N ALA A 548 19.22 -0.88 7.33
CA ALA A 548 20.08 -1.21 6.18
C ALA A 548 20.92 -2.48 6.36
N ARG A 549 21.26 -2.85 7.61
CA ARG A 549 22.06 -4.05 7.90
C ARG A 549 21.25 -5.34 7.75
N PHE A 550 19.95 -5.31 8.08
CA PHE A 550 19.11 -6.50 8.21
C PHE A 550 18.05 -6.60 7.11
N VAL A 551 17.81 -5.53 6.35
CA VAL A 551 16.77 -5.54 5.33
C VAL A 551 17.13 -6.45 4.16
N SER A 552 16.15 -7.23 3.72
CA SER A 552 16.22 -8.04 2.50
C SER A 552 16.03 -7.20 1.23
N SER A 553 16.24 -7.80 0.07
CA SER A 553 15.97 -7.17 -1.23
C SER A 553 14.48 -6.89 -1.44
N ALA A 554 14.17 -5.94 -2.33
CA ALA A 554 12.80 -5.54 -2.65
C ALA A 554 11.96 -6.67 -3.24
N ASP A 555 12.54 -7.56 -4.05
CA ASP A 555 11.88 -8.78 -4.56
C ASP A 555 11.47 -9.78 -3.47
N LYS A 556 11.98 -9.61 -2.25
CA LYS A 556 11.61 -10.38 -1.04
C LYS A 556 10.71 -9.57 -0.09
N GLY A 557 10.20 -8.41 -0.51
CA GLY A 557 9.34 -7.56 0.29
C GLY A 557 10.06 -6.54 1.17
N ALA A 558 11.41 -6.40 1.07
CA ALA A 558 12.22 -5.50 1.90
C ALA A 558 11.90 -5.64 3.40
N ILE A 559 11.95 -6.86 3.91
CA ILE A 559 11.70 -7.24 5.32
C ILE A 559 12.99 -7.29 6.11
N LEU A 560 12.92 -7.12 7.43
CA LEU A 560 14.05 -7.38 8.35
C LEU A 560 14.21 -8.88 8.57
N GLN A 561 15.48 -9.37 8.48
CA GLN A 561 15.85 -10.77 8.68
C GLN A 561 16.98 -10.89 9.70
#